data_6a7a80c76eaf94facd819924c40df400
#
_entry.id   6a7a80c76eaf94facd819924c40df400
#
_cell.length_a   1.000
_cell.length_b   1.000
_cell.length_c   1.000
_cell.angle_alpha   90.00
_cell.angle_beta   90.00
_cell.angle_gamma   90.00
#
_symmetry.space_group_name_H-M   'P 1'
#
loop_
_entity.id
_entity.type
_entity.pdbx_description
1 polymer ?
#
loop_
_entity_poly.entity_id
_entity_poly.type
_entity_poly.pdbx_seq_one_letter_code
_entity_poly.pdbx_strand_id
1 'polypeptide(L)'
;MKGRFMIVRDYGSKLFLLFVFSMVGMVYCNAQSGKSLSVRKVMCTASPEGGAVPSLLDGNGIEFQPLDVVNWKDYPYKPEVSFRIAHTGREILLHYKVKEASVRAVASGDNGRVWEDACVEFFVSPEGDDRYYNFECNCVGRLLI
;
A
#
# COMPACT_ATOMS: atom_id res chain seq x y z
N MET A 1 -18.61 -4.05 2.42
CA MET A 1 -17.17 -4.14 2.10
C MET A 1 -16.73 -2.81 1.51
N LYS A 2 -15.92 -2.02 2.20
CA LYS A 2 -15.41 -0.75 1.64
C LYS A 2 -14.02 -1.03 1.08
N GLY A 3 -13.83 -0.86 -0.23
CA GLY A 3 -12.52 -0.87 -0.88
C GLY A 3 -11.83 0.47 -0.67
N ARG A 4 -10.50 0.46 -0.62
CA ARG A 4 -9.70 1.66 -0.42
C ARG A 4 -8.71 1.83 -1.53
N PHE A 5 -8.43 3.05 -1.83
CA PHE A 5 -7.57 3.46 -2.93
C PHE A 5 -6.67 4.62 -2.48
N MET A 6 -5.49 4.63 -2.99
CA MET A 6 -4.49 5.66 -2.79
C MET A 6 -3.87 6.01 -4.14
N ILE A 7 -3.63 7.28 -4.37
CA ILE A 7 -2.86 7.77 -5.52
C ILE A 7 -1.56 8.33 -4.98
N VAL A 8 -0.46 7.77 -5.44
CA VAL A 8 0.89 8.26 -5.15
C VAL A 8 1.48 8.79 -6.45
N ARG A 9 1.89 10.05 -6.47
CA ARG A 9 2.54 10.65 -7.63
C ARG A 9 4.00 10.24 -7.69
N ASP A 10 4.41 9.69 -8.82
CA ASP A 10 5.79 9.28 -9.07
C ASP A 10 6.61 10.46 -9.61
N TYR A 11 7.80 10.63 -9.02
CA TYR A 11 8.82 11.59 -9.48
C TYR A 11 10.03 10.85 -10.08
N GLY A 12 9.80 9.95 -11.03
CA GLY A 12 10.86 9.41 -11.90
C GLY A 12 11.46 8.05 -11.50
N SER A 13 11.13 7.10 -12.30
CA SER A 13 11.75 5.83 -12.70
C SER A 13 12.60 5.03 -11.71
N LYS A 14 12.01 4.09 -11.13
CA LYS A 14 12.29 2.68 -10.76
C LYS A 14 11.62 2.34 -9.45
N LEU A 15 10.48 1.68 -9.55
CA LEU A 15 9.73 1.18 -8.40
C LEU A 15 10.46 -0.04 -7.81
N PHE A 16 11.03 0.10 -6.63
CA PHE A 16 11.49 -1.01 -5.80
C PHE A 16 10.52 -1.16 -4.63
N LEU A 17 9.79 -2.25 -4.59
CA LEU A 17 8.89 -2.55 -3.47
C LEU A 17 9.71 -3.18 -2.35
N LEU A 18 10.06 -2.39 -1.33
CA LEU A 18 10.77 -2.86 -0.16
C LEU A 18 9.80 -2.94 1.03
N PHE A 19 9.56 -4.14 1.55
CA PHE A 19 8.92 -4.31 2.84
C PHE A 19 10.00 -4.24 3.93
N VAL A 20 10.14 -3.11 4.59
CA VAL A 20 11.10 -2.96 5.69
C VAL A 20 10.37 -2.60 6.98
N PHE A 21 10.74 -3.29 7.99
CA PHE A 21 10.30 -3.18 9.37
C PHE A 21 11.30 -2.43 10.22
N SER A 22 10.86 -1.41 10.95
CA SER A 22 11.66 -0.72 11.94
C SER A 22 11.49 -1.40 13.31
N MET A 23 12.51 -2.13 13.75
CA MET A 23 12.83 -2.28 15.18
C MET A 23 14.33 -2.22 15.37
N VAL A 24 14.75 -1.41 16.33
CA VAL A 24 16.12 -1.28 16.83
C VAL A 24 16.60 -2.64 17.34
N GLY A 25 17.39 -3.28 16.53
CA GLY A 25 18.09 -4.53 16.79
C GLY A 25 18.73 -4.96 15.49
N MET A 26 20.05 -4.99 15.40
CA MET A 26 20.79 -5.55 14.28
C MET A 26 20.34 -6.99 14.05
N VAL A 27 19.33 -7.16 13.19
CA VAL A 27 19.02 -8.43 12.57
C VAL A 27 19.40 -8.29 11.11
N TYR A 28 20.37 -9.08 10.68
CA TYR A 28 20.65 -9.26 9.27
C TYR A 28 19.34 -9.67 8.60
N CYS A 29 18.74 -8.75 7.86
CA CYS A 29 17.59 -9.03 7.05
C CYS A 29 18.07 -9.93 5.91
N ASN A 30 17.91 -11.24 6.06
CA ASN A 30 17.94 -12.13 4.92
C ASN A 30 16.78 -11.67 4.03
N ALA A 31 17.07 -11.02 2.92
CA ALA A 31 16.11 -10.75 1.89
C ALA A 31 15.48 -12.10 1.51
N GLN A 32 14.26 -12.34 1.97
CA GLN A 32 13.48 -13.47 1.49
C GLN A 32 13.45 -13.36 -0.02
N SER A 33 13.70 -14.45 -0.71
CA SER A 33 13.65 -14.54 -2.17
C SER A 33 12.32 -13.95 -2.63
N GLY A 34 12.38 -12.69 -3.07
CA GLY A 34 11.21 -11.85 -3.14
C GLY A 34 10.31 -12.27 -4.27
N LYS A 35 9.04 -12.49 -3.97
CA LYS A 35 7.99 -12.49 -4.99
C LYS A 35 8.06 -11.13 -5.69
N SER A 36 8.26 -11.12 -7.00
CA SER A 36 8.21 -9.90 -7.81
C SER A 36 6.82 -9.75 -8.42
N LEU A 37 6.32 -8.53 -8.46
CA LEU A 37 5.06 -8.17 -9.11
C LEU A 37 5.34 -7.16 -10.22
N SER A 38 4.98 -7.49 -11.46
CA SER A 38 5.00 -6.54 -12.56
C SER A 38 3.85 -5.55 -12.43
N VAL A 39 4.18 -4.29 -12.20
CA VAL A 39 3.19 -3.21 -12.14
C VAL A 39 2.88 -2.73 -13.54
N ARG A 40 1.63 -2.92 -13.98
CA ARG A 40 1.20 -2.58 -15.34
C ARG A 40 0.88 -1.10 -15.49
N LYS A 41 1.23 -0.55 -16.66
CA LYS A 41 0.77 0.78 -17.05
C LYS A 41 -0.68 0.71 -17.52
N VAL A 42 -1.51 1.63 -17.03
CA VAL A 42 -2.88 1.85 -17.50
C VAL A 42 -2.99 3.21 -18.17
N MET A 43 -3.82 3.27 -19.19
CA MET A 43 -4.07 4.53 -19.90
C MET A 43 -5.14 5.32 -19.17
N CYS A 44 -4.81 6.58 -18.87
CA CYS A 44 -5.74 7.53 -18.29
C CYS A 44 -5.50 8.91 -18.94
N THR A 45 -6.55 9.57 -19.37
CA THR A 45 -6.45 10.88 -20.03
C THR A 45 -6.23 12.04 -19.07
N ALA A 46 -6.60 11.83 -17.80
CA ALA A 46 -6.40 12.78 -16.73
C ALA A 46 -6.05 12.02 -15.44
N SER A 47 -5.52 12.73 -14.42
CA SER A 47 -5.35 12.18 -13.07
C SER A 47 -6.69 11.65 -12.56
N PRO A 48 -6.83 10.35 -12.26
CA PRO A 48 -8.07 9.83 -11.75
C PRO A 48 -8.30 10.33 -10.32
N GLU A 49 -9.52 10.69 -9.99
CA GLU A 49 -9.90 10.86 -8.60
C GLU A 49 -9.85 9.51 -7.87
N GLY A 50 -9.56 9.53 -6.59
CA GLY A 50 -9.44 8.31 -5.79
C GLY A 50 -10.67 7.38 -5.95
N GLY A 51 -11.89 7.94 -5.98
CA GLY A 51 -13.13 7.18 -6.17
C GLY A 51 -13.23 6.45 -7.51
N ALA A 52 -12.52 6.91 -8.54
CA ALA A 52 -12.53 6.30 -9.87
C ALA A 52 -11.49 5.18 -10.02
N VAL A 53 -10.49 5.10 -9.13
CA VAL A 53 -9.40 4.12 -9.21
C VAL A 53 -9.90 2.67 -9.26
N PRO A 54 -10.85 2.22 -8.43
CA PRO A 54 -11.35 0.85 -8.51
C PRO A 54 -11.90 0.49 -9.89
N SER A 55 -12.75 1.33 -10.47
CA SER A 55 -13.35 1.08 -11.79
C SER A 55 -12.30 1.11 -12.91
N LEU A 56 -11.30 2.00 -12.81
CA LEU A 56 -10.20 2.06 -13.77
C LEU A 56 -9.36 0.77 -13.73
N LEU A 57 -9.06 0.26 -12.54
CA LEU A 57 -8.31 -0.98 -12.37
C LEU A 57 -9.12 -2.20 -12.84
N ASP A 58 -10.45 -2.22 -12.58
CA ASP A 58 -11.35 -3.26 -13.10
C ASP A 58 -11.36 -3.28 -14.62
N GLY A 59 -11.56 -2.12 -15.25
CA GLY A 59 -11.61 -1.99 -16.71
C GLY A 59 -10.30 -2.36 -17.40
N ASN A 60 -9.18 -2.32 -16.70
CA ASN A 60 -7.86 -2.73 -17.21
C ASN A 60 -7.46 -4.16 -16.78
N GLY A 61 -8.33 -4.92 -16.13
CA GLY A 61 -8.05 -6.29 -15.70
C GLY A 61 -6.87 -6.38 -14.73
N ILE A 62 -6.77 -5.45 -13.77
CA ILE A 62 -5.74 -5.49 -12.74
C ILE A 62 -6.25 -6.32 -11.57
N GLU A 63 -5.70 -7.50 -11.44
CA GLU A 63 -6.12 -8.50 -10.48
C GLU A 63 -5.61 -8.22 -9.06
N PHE A 64 -6.40 -8.62 -8.06
CA PHE A 64 -6.00 -8.56 -6.67
C PHE A 64 -4.93 -9.60 -6.32
N GLN A 65 -3.93 -9.17 -5.57
CA GLN A 65 -2.90 -10.02 -4.99
C GLN A 65 -3.13 -10.13 -3.48
N PRO A 66 -3.02 -11.31 -2.88
CA PRO A 66 -3.16 -11.46 -1.45
C PRO A 66 -1.93 -10.94 -0.70
N LEU A 67 -2.17 -10.32 0.47
CA LEU A 67 -1.16 -10.12 1.50
C LEU A 67 -1.32 -11.24 2.52
N ASP A 68 -0.51 -12.28 2.42
CA ASP A 68 -0.68 -13.54 3.15
C ASP A 68 0.45 -13.87 4.13
N VAL A 69 1.42 -12.97 4.29
CA VAL A 69 2.55 -13.16 5.20
C VAL A 69 2.24 -12.57 6.56
N VAL A 70 2.49 -13.33 7.63
CA VAL A 70 2.47 -12.87 9.02
C VAL A 70 3.91 -12.72 9.48
N ASN A 71 4.36 -11.49 9.67
CA ASN A 71 5.75 -11.18 10.00
C ASN A 71 6.07 -11.40 11.48
N TRP A 72 5.08 -11.31 12.37
CA TRP A 72 5.28 -11.41 13.83
C TRP A 72 4.60 -12.61 14.42
N LYS A 73 5.38 -13.48 15.01
CA LYS A 73 4.86 -14.67 15.70
C LYS A 73 4.05 -14.32 16.94
N ASP A 74 4.42 -13.23 17.62
CA ASP A 74 3.77 -12.77 18.84
C ASP A 74 2.42 -12.08 18.59
N TYR A 75 2.16 -11.71 17.32
CA TYR A 75 0.92 -11.09 16.87
C TYR A 75 0.30 -11.87 15.71
N PRO A 76 -0.25 -13.05 15.99
CA PRO A 76 -0.70 -13.97 14.93
C PRO A 76 -2.01 -13.57 14.26
N TYR A 77 -2.62 -12.47 14.68
CA TYR A 77 -3.84 -11.99 14.06
C TYR A 77 -3.59 -11.63 12.59
N LYS A 78 -4.33 -12.25 11.72
CA LYS A 78 -4.23 -12.05 10.27
C LYS A 78 -5.60 -11.73 9.69
N PRO A 79 -5.89 -10.47 9.35
CA PRO A 79 -7.05 -10.12 8.55
C PRO A 79 -6.92 -10.67 7.12
N GLU A 80 -8.01 -10.79 6.42
CA GLU A 80 -8.01 -11.07 4.99
C GLU A 80 -7.71 -9.77 4.23
N VAL A 81 -6.50 -9.67 3.67
CA VAL A 81 -6.04 -8.48 2.96
C VAL A 81 -5.64 -8.84 1.54
N SER A 82 -6.08 -8.03 0.60
CA SER A 82 -5.60 -8.08 -0.78
C SER A 82 -5.39 -6.67 -1.32
N PHE A 83 -4.50 -6.55 -2.29
CA PHE A 83 -4.21 -5.29 -2.96
C PHE A 83 -4.08 -5.51 -4.47
N ARG A 84 -4.23 -4.43 -5.22
CA ARG A 84 -3.86 -4.36 -6.63
C ARG A 84 -3.23 -3.02 -6.92
N ILE A 85 -2.29 -3.01 -7.86
CA ILE A 85 -1.46 -1.85 -8.17
C ILE A 85 -1.27 -1.70 -9.67
N ALA A 86 -1.31 -0.47 -10.15
CA ALA A 86 -0.97 -0.08 -11.51
C ALA A 86 -0.32 1.31 -11.50
N HIS A 87 0.13 1.79 -12.65
CA HIS A 87 0.61 3.17 -12.79
C HIS A 87 0.12 3.81 -14.08
N THR A 88 -0.02 5.14 -14.08
CA THR A 88 -0.33 5.91 -15.29
C THR A 88 0.94 6.37 -16.03
N GLY A 89 2.09 6.27 -15.41
CA GLY A 89 3.37 6.86 -15.78
C GLY A 89 3.69 8.15 -15.02
N ARG A 90 2.73 8.66 -14.25
CA ARG A 90 2.89 9.83 -13.37
C ARG A 90 2.44 9.51 -11.94
N GLU A 91 1.58 8.52 -11.78
CA GLU A 91 0.91 8.18 -10.52
C GLU A 91 0.91 6.68 -10.33
N ILE A 92 1.03 6.26 -9.09
CA ILE A 92 0.78 4.90 -8.65
C ILE A 92 -0.67 4.82 -8.21
N LEU A 93 -1.40 3.86 -8.76
CA LEU A 93 -2.78 3.57 -8.42
C LEU A 93 -2.80 2.32 -7.55
N LEU A 94 -3.21 2.48 -6.30
CA LEU A 94 -3.19 1.42 -5.31
C LEU A 94 -4.58 1.25 -4.69
N HIS A 95 -5.06 0.01 -4.65
CA HIS A 95 -6.36 -0.33 -4.10
C HIS A 95 -6.24 -1.53 -3.17
N TYR A 96 -6.57 -1.34 -1.90
CA TYR A 96 -6.65 -2.39 -0.89
C TYR A 96 -8.08 -2.83 -0.64
N LYS A 97 -8.24 -4.13 -0.37
CA LYS A 97 -9.44 -4.71 0.25
C LYS A 97 -9.04 -5.38 1.55
N VAL A 98 -9.68 -4.98 2.63
CA VAL A 98 -9.44 -5.54 3.96
C VAL A 98 -10.75 -6.04 4.54
N LYS A 99 -10.72 -7.27 5.08
CA LYS A 99 -11.81 -7.85 5.85
C LYS A 99 -11.25 -8.28 7.20
N GLU A 100 -11.73 -7.66 8.23
CA GLU A 100 -11.27 -7.86 9.60
C GLU A 100 -12.43 -7.89 10.59
N ALA A 101 -12.18 -8.45 11.78
CA ALA A 101 -13.22 -8.68 12.79
C ALA A 101 -13.71 -7.36 13.44
N SER A 102 -12.80 -6.39 13.56
CA SER A 102 -13.10 -5.07 14.12
C SER A 102 -12.31 -3.99 13.40
N VAL A 103 -12.85 -2.78 13.38
CA VAL A 103 -12.25 -1.64 12.68
C VAL A 103 -12.17 -0.47 13.65
N ARG A 104 -10.95 0.01 13.90
CA ARG A 104 -10.69 1.24 14.64
C ARG A 104 -10.41 2.38 13.66
N ALA A 105 -10.99 3.57 13.90
CA ALA A 105 -10.77 4.78 13.11
C ALA A 105 -11.00 6.02 13.98
N VAL A 106 -9.99 6.43 14.72
CA VAL A 106 -10.05 7.54 15.67
C VAL A 106 -9.13 8.72 15.32
N ALA A 107 -8.18 8.54 14.41
CA ALA A 107 -7.32 9.63 13.94
C ALA A 107 -8.20 10.75 13.34
N SER A 108 -8.10 11.96 13.91
CA SER A 108 -8.96 13.09 13.57
C SER A 108 -8.55 13.85 12.32
N GLY A 109 -7.30 13.66 11.85
CA GLY A 109 -6.74 14.36 10.69
C GLY A 109 -5.58 13.63 10.05
N ASP A 110 -5.16 14.15 8.90
CA ASP A 110 -3.95 13.68 8.23
C ASP A 110 -2.71 14.04 9.04
N ASN A 111 -1.66 13.24 8.91
CA ASN A 111 -0.43 13.29 9.70
C ASN A 111 -0.65 13.18 11.22
N GLY A 112 -1.80 12.65 11.62
CA GLY A 112 -2.08 12.23 12.99
C GLY A 112 -1.56 10.82 13.28
N ARG A 113 -2.03 10.22 14.38
CA ARG A 113 -1.63 8.87 14.82
C ARG A 113 -2.40 7.78 14.03
N VAL A 114 -2.24 7.79 12.70
CA VAL A 114 -2.94 6.90 11.77
C VAL A 114 -2.60 5.43 12.04
N TRP A 115 -1.35 5.15 12.46
CA TRP A 115 -0.86 3.82 12.80
C TRP A 115 -1.57 3.14 13.99
N GLU A 116 -2.31 3.90 14.81
CA GLU A 116 -3.12 3.33 15.90
C GLU A 116 -4.50 2.84 15.43
N ASP A 117 -4.86 3.17 14.21
CA ASP A 117 -6.11 2.75 13.60
C ASP A 117 -5.96 1.44 12.78
N ALA A 118 -7.07 0.92 12.30
CA ALA A 118 -7.05 -0.09 11.25
C ALA A 118 -6.51 0.57 9.96
N CYS A 119 -5.23 0.37 9.67
CA CYS A 119 -4.53 1.01 8.54
C CYS A 119 -3.89 -0.01 7.60
N VAL A 120 -3.57 0.46 6.41
CA VAL A 120 -2.70 -0.20 5.43
C VAL A 120 -1.52 0.71 5.16
N GLU A 121 -0.37 0.11 4.89
CA GLU A 121 0.87 0.81 4.65
C GLU A 121 1.41 0.50 3.26
N PHE A 122 2.05 1.48 2.65
CA PHE A 122 2.74 1.33 1.39
C PHE A 122 4.11 2.00 1.46
N PHE A 123 5.15 1.18 1.39
CA PHE A 123 6.53 1.62 1.37
C PHE A 123 7.01 1.69 -0.08
N VAL A 124 7.66 2.80 -0.44
CA VAL A 124 8.22 2.98 -1.78
C VAL A 124 9.57 3.70 -1.72
N SER A 125 10.56 3.16 -2.44
CA SER A 125 11.87 3.80 -2.67
C SER A 125 12.00 4.11 -4.16
N PRO A 126 11.70 5.34 -4.59
CA PRO A 126 11.73 5.70 -6.02
C PRO A 126 13.14 5.67 -6.61
N GLU A 127 14.15 6.00 -5.81
CA GLU A 127 15.54 6.13 -6.26
C GLU A 127 16.35 4.84 -6.10
N GLY A 128 15.79 3.84 -5.39
CA GLY A 128 16.46 2.57 -5.14
C GLY A 128 17.68 2.68 -4.22
N ASP A 129 17.74 3.74 -3.42
CA ASP A 129 18.69 3.93 -2.33
C ASP A 129 18.08 3.46 -0.99
N ASP A 130 18.77 3.75 0.12
CA ASP A 130 18.29 3.36 1.46
C ASP A 130 17.13 4.23 1.98
N ARG A 131 16.70 5.23 1.21
CA ARG A 131 15.58 6.10 1.56
C ARG A 131 14.28 5.54 1.00
N TYR A 132 13.22 5.67 1.77
CA TYR A 132 11.87 5.28 1.36
C TYR A 132 10.84 6.26 1.92
N TYR A 133 9.67 6.25 1.30
CA TYR A 133 8.47 6.89 1.82
C TYR A 133 7.56 5.81 2.37
N ASN A 134 6.95 6.08 3.53
CA ASN A 134 5.88 5.26 4.08
C ASN A 134 4.56 6.03 3.99
N PHE A 135 3.58 5.44 3.34
CA PHE A 135 2.24 5.98 3.26
C PHE A 135 1.32 5.10 4.09
N GLU A 136 0.79 5.62 5.18
CA GLU A 136 -0.16 4.93 6.03
C GLU A 136 -1.55 5.50 5.82
N CYS A 137 -2.51 4.64 5.51
CA CYS A 137 -3.89 5.04 5.25
C CYS A 137 -4.84 4.25 6.13
N ASN A 138 -5.57 4.94 7.02
CA ASN A 138 -6.53 4.27 7.88
C ASN A 138 -7.84 3.95 7.16
N CYS A 139 -8.73 3.26 7.88
CA CYS A 139 -9.99 2.81 7.32
C CYS A 139 -11.01 3.93 6.99
N VAL A 140 -10.82 5.18 7.30
CA VAL A 140 -11.64 6.33 6.85
C VAL A 140 -10.93 7.26 5.89
N GLY A 141 -9.70 6.91 5.45
CA GLY A 141 -8.94 7.68 4.46
C GLY A 141 -8.04 8.75 5.02
N ARG A 142 -7.71 8.73 6.33
CA ARG A 142 -6.67 9.58 6.88
C ARG A 142 -5.31 9.05 6.47
N LEU A 143 -4.43 9.96 6.09
CA LEU A 143 -3.12 9.65 5.54
C LEU A 143 -2.02 10.20 6.45
N LEU A 144 -0.98 9.39 6.67
CA LEU A 144 0.31 9.79 7.22
C LEU A 144 1.40 9.51 6.18
N ILE A 145 2.31 10.47 6.00
CA ILE A 145 3.50 10.37 5.14
C ILE A 145 4.73 10.77 5.93
#